data_d55eb3f96ba3d533f0c8e9fd64c66d97
#
_entry.id   d55eb3f96ba3d533f0c8e9fd64c66d97
#
_cell.length_a   1.000
_cell.length_b   1.000
_cell.length_c   1.000
_cell.angle_alpha   90.00
_cell.angle_beta   90.00
_cell.angle_gamma   90.00
#
_symmetry.space_group_name_H-M   'P 1'
#
loop_
_entity.id
_entity.type
_entity.pdbx_description
1 polymer ?
#
loop_
_entity_poly.entity_id
_entity_poly.type
_entity_poly.pdbx_seq_one_letter_code
_entity_poly.pdbx_strand_id
1 'polypeptide(L)'
;MVKKNFLMTAPLLMASFCSAQEKPNVVLIMVDDMGYSDIGCYGGEILTPNIDALASKGVRFTQFYNTSRSCPARASLMTGLYQHQAGIGQMSEDPFKQENQKSPNDWGVPGYKGFLNRNCVTIAEVLKEGGYHTYMAGKWHLGMHGEEKWPLQRGFERFYGILAGACSYLRPSGGRGLTLDNTKLPTPEAPYYTTDAFTDYAIRFVDEQKDDKPFFLYLAFNAPHWPLQAKEEDIQKFTKIYREKGWDEIREARRKRMTKMGIIDSSTEFAEWENRKWDELTEQEKDKVAYRMAVYAAQVHCVDYNVGKLLDYLKKNHKLDNTLVMFLSDNGACAEPYAELGGGKVSEINDPACSVFPSYGRAWAQVSNTPFRKYKCRSYEGGIST
;
A
#
# COMPACT_ATOMS: atom_id res chain seq x y z
N MET A 1 -78.22 -19.56 36.73
CA MET A 1 -77.81 -18.78 35.56
C MET A 1 -76.38 -18.26 35.82
N VAL A 2 -75.39 -18.89 35.26
CA VAL A 2 -73.95 -18.49 35.42
C VAL A 2 -73.56 -17.85 34.10
N LYS A 3 -73.27 -16.53 34.13
CA LYS A 3 -72.72 -15.79 32.96
C LYS A 3 -71.22 -16.12 32.82
N LYS A 4 -70.84 -16.79 31.75
CA LYS A 4 -69.47 -16.95 31.34
C LYS A 4 -68.99 -15.71 30.57
N ASN A 5 -68.07 -14.95 31.18
CA ASN A 5 -67.36 -13.89 30.46
C ASN A 5 -66.26 -14.55 29.65
N PHE A 6 -66.30 -14.41 28.30
CA PHE A 6 -65.25 -14.77 27.41
C PHE A 6 -64.29 -13.56 27.29
N LEU A 7 -63.11 -13.68 27.88
CA LEU A 7 -62.03 -12.74 27.59
C LEU A 7 -61.40 -13.13 26.22
N MET A 8 -61.58 -12.29 25.23
CA MET A 8 -60.85 -12.36 23.97
C MET A 8 -59.46 -11.79 24.19
N THR A 9 -58.43 -12.63 24.28
CA THR A 9 -57.04 -12.23 24.18
C THR A 9 -56.69 -12.09 22.70
N ALA A 10 -56.48 -10.87 22.25
CA ALA A 10 -55.93 -10.58 20.93
C ALA A 10 -54.40 -10.92 20.97
N PRO A 11 -53.88 -11.71 20.02
CA PRO A 11 -52.44 -11.89 19.92
C PRO A 11 -51.80 -10.62 19.40
N LEU A 12 -50.94 -10.00 20.21
CA LEU A 12 -50.03 -8.95 19.79
C LEU A 12 -49.01 -9.56 18.81
N LEU A 13 -49.19 -9.36 17.50
CA LEU A 13 -48.15 -9.64 16.52
C LEU A 13 -47.01 -8.63 16.76
N MET A 14 -45.95 -9.05 17.46
CA MET A 14 -44.67 -8.37 17.41
C MET A 14 -44.10 -8.60 16.00
N ALA A 15 -44.29 -7.64 15.11
CA ALA A 15 -43.51 -7.54 13.88
C ALA A 15 -42.08 -7.22 14.31
N SER A 16 -41.22 -8.24 14.35
CA SER A 16 -39.78 -8.06 14.41
C SER A 16 -39.38 -7.36 13.11
N PHE A 17 -39.19 -6.04 13.15
CA PHE A 17 -38.47 -5.34 12.11
C PHE A 17 -37.05 -5.88 12.12
N CYS A 18 -36.75 -6.89 11.32
CA CYS A 18 -35.41 -7.14 10.87
C CYS A 18 -34.99 -5.91 10.06
N SER A 19 -34.43 -4.91 10.75
CA SER A 19 -33.67 -3.86 10.05
C SER A 19 -32.56 -4.58 9.30
N ALA A 20 -32.64 -4.63 7.98
CA ALA A 20 -31.54 -5.10 7.17
C ALA A 20 -30.33 -4.24 7.54
N GLN A 21 -29.30 -4.84 8.13
CA GLN A 21 -28.08 -4.11 8.48
C GLN A 21 -27.54 -3.45 7.20
N GLU A 22 -27.36 -2.14 7.25
CA GLU A 22 -26.79 -1.41 6.11
C GLU A 22 -25.42 -1.99 5.76
N LYS A 23 -25.20 -2.24 4.48
CA LYS A 23 -23.92 -2.75 3.99
C LYS A 23 -22.83 -1.75 4.33
N PRO A 24 -21.71 -2.13 4.95
CA PRO A 24 -20.63 -1.19 5.25
C PRO A 24 -19.91 -0.74 4.00
N ASN A 25 -19.37 0.47 4.02
CA ASN A 25 -18.35 0.86 3.06
C ASN A 25 -17.08 0.04 3.28
N VAL A 26 -16.28 -0.11 2.25
CA VAL A 26 -15.00 -0.84 2.31
C VAL A 26 -13.89 0.05 1.77
N VAL A 27 -12.91 0.32 2.61
CA VAL A 27 -11.69 1.07 2.23
C VAL A 27 -10.49 0.14 2.37
N LEU A 28 -9.84 -0.14 1.26
CA LEU A 28 -8.63 -0.95 1.19
C LEU A 28 -7.46 -0.03 0.86
N ILE A 29 -6.57 0.18 1.84
CA ILE A 29 -5.37 1.00 1.70
C ILE A 29 -4.18 0.08 1.55
N MET A 30 -3.47 0.20 0.44
CA MET A 30 -2.25 -0.57 0.18
C MET A 30 -1.07 0.36 -0.03
N VAL A 31 0.04 0.06 0.62
CA VAL A 31 1.33 0.71 0.39
C VAL A 31 2.27 -0.23 -0.37
N ASP A 32 3.35 0.31 -0.92
CA ASP A 32 4.26 -0.36 -1.85
C ASP A 32 5.67 -0.42 -1.26
N ASP A 33 6.17 -1.63 -0.98
CA ASP A 33 7.52 -1.87 -0.45
C ASP A 33 7.76 -1.41 1.01
N MET A 34 6.74 -1.29 1.84
CA MET A 34 6.92 -0.94 3.25
C MET A 34 7.31 -2.19 4.07
N GLY A 35 8.33 -2.05 4.92
CA GLY A 35 8.79 -3.12 5.78
C GLY A 35 7.88 -3.36 6.99
N TYR A 36 7.91 -4.59 7.50
CA TYR A 36 7.04 -5.06 8.59
C TYR A 36 7.10 -4.20 9.85
N SER A 37 8.29 -3.70 10.21
CA SER A 37 8.48 -2.93 11.45
C SER A 37 8.61 -1.43 11.26
N ASP A 38 8.23 -0.86 10.09
CA ASP A 38 8.45 0.56 9.83
C ASP A 38 7.47 1.48 10.57
N ILE A 39 6.22 1.06 10.76
CA ILE A 39 5.18 1.85 11.41
C ILE A 39 5.14 1.65 12.93
N GLY A 40 4.65 2.66 13.66
CA GLY A 40 4.68 2.70 15.12
C GLY A 40 3.95 1.52 15.77
N CYS A 41 2.79 1.13 15.27
CA CYS A 41 2.01 0.01 15.81
C CYS A 41 2.68 -1.37 15.63
N TYR A 42 3.76 -1.46 14.84
CA TYR A 42 4.63 -2.65 14.72
C TYR A 42 6.06 -2.38 15.24
N GLY A 43 6.26 -1.34 16.03
CA GLY A 43 7.51 -1.07 16.73
C GLY A 43 8.46 -0.12 16.01
N GLY A 44 8.08 0.49 14.88
CA GLY A 44 8.82 1.50 14.15
C GLY A 44 9.04 2.79 14.95
N GLU A 45 10.03 3.56 14.55
CA GLU A 45 10.27 4.92 15.05
C GLU A 45 9.69 5.99 14.12
N ILE A 46 9.23 5.59 12.92
CA ILE A 46 8.61 6.51 11.97
C ILE A 46 7.28 7.00 12.56
N LEU A 47 7.03 8.29 12.48
CA LEU A 47 5.83 8.91 13.03
C LEU A 47 4.61 8.55 12.18
N THR A 48 3.77 7.62 12.69
CA THR A 48 2.57 7.12 12.01
C THR A 48 1.31 7.16 12.89
N PRO A 49 0.98 8.33 13.51
CA PRO A 49 -0.07 8.41 14.52
C PRO A 49 -1.46 8.03 14.01
N ASN A 50 -1.78 8.24 12.73
CA ASN A 50 -3.08 7.94 12.16
C ASN A 50 -3.26 6.42 11.92
N ILE A 51 -2.24 5.76 11.39
CA ILE A 51 -2.20 4.30 11.21
C ILE A 51 -2.17 3.63 12.59
N ASP A 52 -1.40 4.15 13.54
CA ASP A 52 -1.34 3.63 14.91
C ASP A 52 -2.69 3.76 15.62
N ALA A 53 -3.41 4.86 15.41
CA ALA A 53 -4.77 5.05 15.94
C ALA A 53 -5.77 4.07 15.30
N LEU A 54 -5.66 3.79 14.00
CA LEU A 54 -6.46 2.78 13.32
C LEU A 54 -6.19 1.38 13.93
N ALA A 55 -4.93 1.01 14.08
CA ALA A 55 -4.50 -0.25 14.67
C ALA A 55 -4.98 -0.41 16.13
N SER A 56 -5.01 0.66 16.91
CA SER A 56 -5.46 0.63 18.33
C SER A 56 -6.95 0.36 18.48
N LYS A 57 -7.75 0.61 17.46
CA LYS A 57 -9.21 0.40 17.42
C LYS A 57 -9.61 -0.83 16.62
N GLY A 58 -8.67 -1.52 16.01
CA GLY A 58 -8.90 -2.64 15.11
C GLY A 58 -8.11 -3.88 15.48
N VAL A 59 -7.91 -4.74 14.51
CA VAL A 59 -7.12 -5.97 14.62
C VAL A 59 -5.79 -5.79 13.90
N ARG A 60 -4.69 -6.14 14.57
CA ARG A 60 -3.34 -6.21 13.97
C ARG A 60 -3.00 -7.67 13.71
N PHE A 61 -2.66 -7.98 12.47
CA PHE A 61 -2.22 -9.31 12.08
C PHE A 61 -0.70 -9.42 12.28
N THR A 62 -0.25 -10.40 13.03
CA THR A 62 1.18 -10.71 13.18
C THR A 62 1.66 -11.76 12.19
N GLN A 63 0.73 -12.41 11.49
CA GLN A 63 0.98 -13.43 10.47
C GLN A 63 0.06 -13.17 9.27
N PHE A 64 0.45 -12.23 8.43
CA PHE A 64 -0.20 -11.92 7.17
C PHE A 64 0.83 -12.08 6.04
N TYR A 65 0.52 -12.93 5.05
CA TYR A 65 1.49 -13.33 4.03
C TYR A 65 1.04 -12.92 2.64
N ASN A 66 2.01 -12.54 1.82
CA ASN A 66 1.85 -12.17 0.42
C ASN A 66 2.80 -12.99 -0.50
N THR A 67 2.96 -12.56 -1.74
CA THR A 67 3.78 -13.27 -2.75
C THR A 67 5.18 -12.69 -2.93
N SER A 68 5.68 -11.94 -1.99
CA SER A 68 7.00 -11.28 -1.96
C SER A 68 7.28 -10.30 -3.11
N ARG A 69 6.28 -9.97 -3.95
CA ARG A 69 6.46 -9.07 -5.10
C ARG A 69 5.17 -8.34 -5.45
N SER A 70 5.29 -7.08 -5.84
CA SER A 70 4.18 -6.12 -5.97
C SER A 70 3.02 -6.60 -6.86
N CYS A 71 3.22 -6.78 -8.16
CA CYS A 71 2.10 -7.13 -9.04
C CYS A 71 1.53 -8.54 -8.81
N PRO A 72 2.32 -9.59 -8.47
CA PRO A 72 1.75 -10.86 -8.03
C PRO A 72 0.89 -10.75 -6.77
N ALA A 73 1.34 -10.01 -5.76
CA ALA A 73 0.57 -9.80 -4.53
C ALA A 73 -0.73 -9.03 -4.80
N ARG A 74 -0.67 -7.97 -5.62
CA ARG A 74 -1.86 -7.22 -6.04
C ARG A 74 -2.83 -8.09 -6.85
N ALA A 75 -2.34 -8.98 -7.72
CA ALA A 75 -3.18 -9.93 -8.45
C ALA A 75 -3.92 -10.87 -7.50
N SER A 76 -3.21 -11.45 -6.53
CA SER A 76 -3.81 -12.33 -5.53
C SER A 76 -4.83 -11.59 -4.65
N LEU A 77 -4.51 -10.37 -4.20
CA LEU A 77 -5.42 -9.56 -3.39
C LEU A 77 -6.69 -9.19 -4.15
N MET A 78 -6.56 -8.75 -5.40
CA MET A 78 -7.71 -8.31 -6.19
C MET A 78 -8.62 -9.47 -6.62
N THR A 79 -8.12 -10.71 -6.69
CA THR A 79 -8.88 -11.83 -7.25
C THR A 79 -9.20 -12.95 -6.25
N GLY A 80 -8.53 -12.98 -5.10
CA GLY A 80 -8.61 -14.10 -4.15
C GLY A 80 -7.97 -15.40 -4.67
N LEU A 81 -7.21 -15.34 -5.76
CA LEU A 81 -6.56 -16.48 -6.40
C LEU A 81 -5.04 -16.42 -6.23
N TYR A 82 -4.36 -17.54 -6.46
CA TYR A 82 -2.92 -17.48 -6.64
C TYR A 82 -2.57 -16.66 -7.90
N GLN A 83 -1.52 -15.88 -7.82
CA GLN A 83 -1.07 -14.98 -8.88
C GLN A 83 -0.87 -15.66 -10.24
N HIS A 84 -0.48 -16.95 -10.26
CA HIS A 84 -0.36 -17.73 -11.49
C HIS A 84 -1.72 -18.02 -12.12
N GLN A 85 -2.76 -18.25 -11.34
CA GLN A 85 -4.12 -18.43 -11.82
C GLN A 85 -4.68 -17.14 -12.42
N ALA A 86 -4.29 -16.00 -11.84
CA ALA A 86 -4.68 -14.68 -12.33
C ALA A 86 -3.87 -14.19 -13.54
N GLY A 87 -2.78 -14.87 -13.93
CA GLY A 87 -1.97 -14.52 -15.10
C GLY A 87 -0.70 -13.72 -14.82
N ILE A 88 -0.41 -13.40 -13.55
CA ILE A 88 0.75 -12.59 -13.12
C ILE A 88 1.64 -13.39 -12.17
N GLY A 89 2.19 -14.50 -12.63
CA GLY A 89 3.11 -15.33 -11.83
C GLY A 89 4.47 -14.69 -11.57
N GLN A 90 4.82 -13.59 -12.27
CA GLN A 90 6.07 -12.87 -12.14
C GLN A 90 5.82 -11.34 -12.18
N MET A 91 6.34 -10.64 -13.16
CA MET A 91 6.17 -9.19 -13.33
C MET A 91 5.05 -8.87 -14.32
N SER A 92 4.47 -7.69 -14.15
CA SER A 92 3.54 -7.14 -15.14
C SER A 92 4.24 -6.70 -16.42
N GLU A 93 3.45 -6.22 -17.36
CA GLU A 93 3.94 -5.66 -18.62
C GLU A 93 4.99 -4.56 -18.41
N ASP A 94 5.92 -4.42 -19.36
CA ASP A 94 6.95 -3.38 -19.34
C ASP A 94 6.35 -2.02 -19.77
N PRO A 95 6.41 -0.97 -18.94
CA PRO A 95 5.83 0.33 -19.23
C PRO A 95 6.47 1.07 -20.42
N PHE A 96 7.65 0.64 -20.85
CA PHE A 96 8.39 1.27 -21.97
C PHE A 96 8.24 0.53 -23.29
N LYS A 97 7.50 -0.58 -23.33
CA LYS A 97 7.20 -1.26 -24.59
C LYS A 97 6.05 -0.61 -25.34
N GLN A 98 6.09 -0.78 -26.66
CA GLN A 98 4.98 -0.39 -27.52
C GLN A 98 3.84 -1.42 -27.39
N GLU A 99 2.60 -0.99 -27.57
CA GLU A 99 1.39 -1.82 -27.39
C GLU A 99 1.37 -3.07 -28.25
N ASN A 100 1.94 -3.00 -29.45
CA ASN A 100 2.01 -4.13 -30.41
C ASN A 100 3.18 -5.08 -30.17
N GLN A 101 4.03 -4.83 -29.18
CA GLN A 101 5.18 -5.67 -28.86
C GLN A 101 4.83 -6.61 -27.72
N LYS A 102 5.17 -7.91 -27.89
CA LYS A 102 5.06 -8.88 -26.81
C LYS A 102 5.89 -8.44 -25.60
N SER A 103 5.28 -8.37 -24.41
CA SER A 103 6.01 -8.06 -23.18
C SER A 103 7.04 -9.16 -22.87
N PRO A 104 8.25 -8.82 -22.39
CA PRO A 104 9.21 -9.81 -21.92
C PRO A 104 8.68 -10.66 -20.77
N ASN A 105 7.65 -10.15 -20.08
CA ASN A 105 6.99 -10.82 -18.98
C ASN A 105 5.80 -11.71 -19.41
N ASP A 106 5.43 -11.70 -20.69
CA ASP A 106 4.53 -12.70 -21.30
C ASP A 106 5.35 -13.87 -21.85
N TRP A 107 5.37 -14.96 -21.10
CA TRP A 107 6.07 -16.19 -21.49
C TRP A 107 5.25 -17.12 -22.39
N GLY A 108 4.06 -16.67 -22.82
CA GLY A 108 3.19 -17.44 -23.72
C GLY A 108 2.34 -18.50 -23.01
N VAL A 109 2.46 -18.64 -21.69
CA VAL A 109 1.68 -19.58 -20.88
C VAL A 109 0.68 -18.83 -19.98
N PRO A 110 -0.46 -19.45 -19.60
CA PRO A 110 -1.53 -18.74 -18.90
C PRO A 110 -1.13 -18.04 -17.59
N GLY A 111 -0.22 -18.66 -16.83
CA GLY A 111 0.21 -18.11 -15.54
C GLY A 111 1.20 -16.93 -15.62
N TYR A 112 1.73 -16.61 -16.80
CA TYR A 112 2.78 -15.61 -17.02
C TYR A 112 2.45 -14.72 -18.22
N LYS A 113 1.30 -14.04 -18.15
CA LYS A 113 0.83 -13.08 -19.17
C LYS A 113 1.33 -11.67 -18.92
N GLY A 114 1.64 -11.34 -17.66
CA GLY A 114 2.00 -10.00 -17.25
C GLY A 114 0.82 -9.07 -17.06
N PHE A 115 -0.42 -9.57 -17.13
CA PHE A 115 -1.65 -8.84 -16.84
C PHE A 115 -2.75 -9.80 -16.34
N LEU A 116 -3.76 -9.25 -15.64
CA LEU A 116 -4.90 -10.05 -15.18
C LEU A 116 -5.64 -10.68 -16.38
N ASN A 117 -5.74 -12.00 -16.39
CA ASN A 117 -6.50 -12.71 -17.39
C ASN A 117 -8.03 -12.53 -17.19
N ARG A 118 -8.84 -12.99 -18.14
CA ARG A 118 -10.30 -12.88 -18.08
C ARG A 118 -10.97 -14.09 -17.41
N ASN A 119 -10.19 -15.06 -16.90
CA ASN A 119 -10.69 -16.22 -16.17
C ASN A 119 -10.83 -15.97 -14.66
N CYS A 120 -10.49 -14.79 -14.20
CA CYS A 120 -10.66 -14.35 -12.81
C CYS A 120 -11.53 -13.09 -12.74
N VAL A 121 -12.31 -13.00 -11.67
CA VAL A 121 -13.05 -11.79 -11.30
C VAL A 121 -12.26 -11.03 -10.23
N THR A 122 -12.40 -9.71 -10.20
CA THR A 122 -11.79 -8.87 -9.17
C THR A 122 -12.79 -8.59 -8.04
N ILE A 123 -12.28 -8.23 -6.87
CA ILE A 123 -13.11 -7.77 -5.76
C ILE A 123 -13.99 -6.57 -6.17
N ALA A 124 -13.50 -5.70 -7.06
CA ALA A 124 -14.28 -4.56 -7.56
C ALA A 124 -15.46 -5.02 -8.44
N GLU A 125 -15.24 -6.02 -9.34
CA GLU A 125 -16.31 -6.63 -10.13
C GLU A 125 -17.37 -7.26 -9.21
N VAL A 126 -16.96 -8.03 -8.20
CA VAL A 126 -17.88 -8.68 -7.24
C VAL A 126 -18.68 -7.66 -6.44
N LEU A 127 -18.02 -6.64 -5.88
CA LEU A 127 -18.69 -5.64 -5.06
C LEU A 127 -19.62 -4.75 -5.89
N LYS A 128 -19.26 -4.45 -7.14
CA LYS A 128 -20.13 -3.72 -8.08
C LYS A 128 -21.44 -4.48 -8.35
N GLU A 129 -21.36 -5.80 -8.62
CA GLU A 129 -22.55 -6.65 -8.72
C GLU A 129 -23.34 -6.72 -7.40
N GLY A 130 -22.61 -6.59 -6.26
CA GLY A 130 -23.21 -6.47 -4.92
C GLY A 130 -23.89 -5.12 -4.65
N GLY A 131 -23.90 -4.18 -5.61
CA GLY A 131 -24.53 -2.87 -5.51
C GLY A 131 -23.69 -1.78 -4.86
N TYR A 132 -22.37 -1.96 -4.82
CA TYR A 132 -21.40 -0.95 -4.37
C TYR A 132 -21.00 -0.03 -5.52
N HIS A 133 -20.74 1.24 -5.23
CA HIS A 133 -19.86 2.04 -6.06
C HIS A 133 -18.41 1.59 -5.87
N THR A 134 -17.60 1.67 -6.91
CA THR A 134 -16.25 1.12 -6.89
C THR A 134 -15.23 2.13 -7.41
N TYR A 135 -14.33 2.56 -6.54
CA TYR A 135 -13.37 3.62 -6.81
C TYR A 135 -11.94 3.15 -6.59
N MET A 136 -11.01 3.61 -7.42
CA MET A 136 -9.60 3.35 -7.25
C MET A 136 -8.78 4.63 -7.42
N ALA A 137 -7.85 4.86 -6.50
CA ALA A 137 -6.81 5.89 -6.64
C ALA A 137 -5.43 5.28 -6.36
N GLY A 138 -4.45 5.54 -7.25
CA GLY A 138 -3.06 5.11 -7.07
C GLY A 138 -2.54 4.10 -8.09
N LYS A 139 -1.71 3.17 -7.65
CA LYS A 139 -0.98 2.21 -8.48
C LYS A 139 -1.82 0.99 -8.83
N TRP A 140 -2.03 0.75 -10.12
CA TRP A 140 -2.71 -0.44 -10.65
C TRP A 140 -1.77 -1.66 -10.75
N HIS A 141 -0.78 -1.61 -11.62
CA HIS A 141 0.26 -2.62 -11.84
C HIS A 141 -0.25 -4.03 -12.20
N LEU A 142 -1.41 -4.14 -12.84
CA LEU A 142 -2.06 -5.41 -13.21
C LEU A 142 -2.40 -5.53 -14.70
N GLY A 143 -1.76 -4.70 -15.54
CA GLY A 143 -1.93 -4.61 -16.99
C GLY A 143 -2.03 -3.15 -17.43
N MET A 144 -1.26 -2.77 -18.46
CA MET A 144 -1.14 -1.36 -18.85
C MET A 144 -1.25 -1.12 -20.36
N HIS A 145 -0.89 -2.09 -21.18
CA HIS A 145 -0.99 -1.98 -22.63
C HIS A 145 -2.34 -2.55 -23.10
N GLY A 146 -3.14 -1.68 -23.71
CA GLY A 146 -4.53 -1.96 -24.08
C GLY A 146 -5.50 -1.61 -22.95
N GLU A 147 -6.46 -0.73 -23.28
CA GLU A 147 -7.45 -0.19 -22.34
C GLU A 147 -8.27 -1.29 -21.66
N GLU A 148 -8.48 -2.42 -22.33
CA GLU A 148 -9.22 -3.58 -21.84
C GLU A 148 -8.63 -4.19 -20.54
N LYS A 149 -7.41 -3.83 -20.17
CA LYS A 149 -6.71 -4.28 -18.95
C LYS A 149 -6.76 -3.28 -17.80
N TRP A 150 -7.30 -2.08 -18.05
CA TRP A 150 -7.26 -0.99 -17.09
C TRP A 150 -8.35 -1.11 -16.02
N PRO A 151 -8.26 -0.33 -14.92
CA PRO A 151 -9.15 -0.47 -13.78
C PRO A 151 -10.65 -0.42 -14.10
N LEU A 152 -11.10 0.47 -15.01
CA LEU A 152 -12.51 0.58 -15.34
C LEU A 152 -13.06 -0.70 -15.98
N GLN A 153 -12.26 -1.40 -16.78
CA GLN A 153 -12.61 -2.67 -17.41
C GLN A 153 -12.45 -3.88 -16.47
N ARG A 154 -12.04 -3.60 -15.22
CA ARG A 154 -11.88 -4.59 -14.15
C ARG A 154 -12.69 -4.22 -12.90
N GLY A 155 -13.85 -3.60 -13.13
CA GLY A 155 -14.91 -3.40 -12.14
C GLY A 155 -14.90 -2.06 -11.41
N PHE A 156 -13.91 -1.19 -11.59
CA PHE A 156 -13.91 0.15 -11.02
C PHE A 156 -14.74 1.13 -11.89
N GLU A 157 -15.48 2.02 -11.26
CA GLU A 157 -16.27 3.07 -11.92
C GLU A 157 -15.44 4.34 -12.15
N ARG A 158 -14.51 4.61 -11.26
CA ARG A 158 -13.57 5.74 -11.33
C ARG A 158 -12.17 5.28 -11.02
N PHE A 159 -11.21 5.86 -11.68
CA PHE A 159 -9.78 5.62 -11.48
C PHE A 159 -8.97 6.90 -11.63
N TYR A 160 -8.03 7.12 -10.72
CA TYR A 160 -6.96 8.10 -10.89
C TYR A 160 -5.65 7.51 -10.41
N GLY A 161 -4.62 7.50 -11.25
CA GLY A 161 -3.33 6.97 -10.80
C GLY A 161 -2.39 6.56 -11.93
N ILE A 162 -1.53 5.61 -11.62
CA ILE A 162 -0.55 5.06 -12.56
C ILE A 162 -0.90 3.60 -12.91
N LEU A 163 -0.81 3.27 -14.19
CA LEU A 163 -0.97 1.88 -14.64
C LEU A 163 0.30 1.06 -14.40
N ALA A 164 1.45 1.72 -14.39
CA ALA A 164 2.78 1.14 -14.19
C ALA A 164 3.09 0.78 -12.73
N GLY A 165 4.20 0.07 -12.51
CA GLY A 165 4.64 -0.39 -11.20
C GLY A 165 5.36 0.65 -10.33
N ALA A 166 5.81 1.76 -10.90
CA ALA A 166 6.50 2.84 -10.20
C ALA A 166 6.47 4.12 -11.06
N CYS A 167 6.61 5.27 -10.42
CA CYS A 167 6.75 6.56 -11.10
C CYS A 167 7.54 7.55 -10.23
N SER A 168 7.92 8.69 -10.79
CA SER A 168 8.34 9.84 -9.99
C SER A 168 7.16 10.35 -9.15
N TYR A 169 7.40 10.65 -7.88
CA TYR A 169 6.38 11.25 -7.00
C TYR A 169 6.08 12.70 -7.39
N LEU A 170 7.09 13.38 -7.90
CA LEU A 170 7.04 14.80 -8.22
C LEU A 170 6.62 15.08 -9.66
N ARG A 171 6.93 14.15 -10.59
CA ARG A 171 6.67 14.35 -12.02
C ARG A 171 6.44 13.02 -12.76
N PRO A 172 5.33 12.33 -12.48
CA PRO A 172 4.99 11.12 -13.24
C PRO A 172 4.80 11.46 -14.74
N SER A 173 5.46 10.71 -15.63
CA SER A 173 5.48 11.02 -17.07
C SER A 173 5.70 9.80 -17.94
N GLY A 174 5.41 9.91 -19.24
CA GLY A 174 5.63 8.85 -20.24
C GLY A 174 4.89 7.56 -19.93
N GLY A 175 5.54 6.40 -20.07
CA GLY A 175 4.99 5.09 -19.73
C GLY A 175 4.66 4.90 -18.24
N ARG A 176 5.10 5.84 -17.39
CA ARG A 176 4.83 5.89 -15.95
C ARG A 176 4.01 7.12 -15.55
N GLY A 177 3.29 7.69 -16.51
CA GLY A 177 2.42 8.85 -16.33
C GLY A 177 1.08 8.51 -15.68
N LEU A 178 0.28 9.55 -15.48
CA LEU A 178 -1.02 9.48 -14.84
C LEU A 178 -2.13 9.14 -15.84
N THR A 179 -3.17 8.52 -15.32
CA THR A 179 -4.41 8.23 -16.03
C THR A 179 -5.59 8.60 -15.15
N LEU A 180 -6.59 9.28 -15.71
CA LEU A 180 -7.90 9.53 -15.09
C LEU A 180 -8.95 8.75 -15.87
N ASP A 181 -9.59 7.83 -15.20
CA ASP A 181 -10.53 6.87 -15.82
C ASP A 181 -9.81 6.11 -16.97
N ASN A 182 -10.16 6.35 -18.22
CA ASN A 182 -9.47 5.79 -19.40
C ASN A 182 -8.65 6.84 -20.17
N THR A 183 -8.44 8.03 -19.60
CA THR A 183 -7.69 9.11 -20.27
C THR A 183 -6.30 9.27 -19.70
N LYS A 184 -5.27 9.05 -20.51
CA LYS A 184 -3.88 9.38 -20.14
C LYS A 184 -3.75 10.89 -19.98
N LEU A 185 -3.21 11.32 -18.85
CA LEU A 185 -3.05 12.74 -18.53
C LEU A 185 -1.66 13.24 -18.94
N PRO A 186 -1.53 14.55 -19.20
CA PRO A 186 -0.22 15.17 -19.34
C PRO A 186 0.59 15.08 -18.05
N THR A 187 1.90 15.27 -18.15
CA THR A 187 2.76 15.42 -16.97
C THR A 187 2.25 16.56 -16.10
N PRO A 188 2.03 16.36 -14.81
CA PRO A 188 1.50 17.40 -13.94
C PRO A 188 2.51 18.56 -13.78
N GLU A 189 1.97 19.76 -13.59
CA GLU A 189 2.74 20.93 -13.22
C GLU A 189 3.12 20.91 -11.74
N ALA A 190 4.26 21.50 -11.41
CA ALA A 190 4.69 21.66 -10.02
C ALA A 190 3.91 22.82 -9.33
N PRO A 191 3.62 22.72 -8.03
CA PRO A 191 3.97 21.61 -7.14
C PRO A 191 3.00 20.42 -7.27
N TYR A 192 3.55 19.21 -7.35
CA TYR A 192 2.76 17.98 -7.41
C TYR A 192 3.44 16.88 -6.57
N TYR A 193 2.64 16.06 -5.88
CA TYR A 193 3.12 14.90 -5.14
C TYR A 193 2.09 13.76 -5.22
N THR A 194 2.49 12.60 -5.74
CA THR A 194 1.55 11.49 -6.02
C THR A 194 0.74 11.05 -4.81
N THR A 195 1.37 10.95 -3.62
CA THR A 195 0.70 10.47 -2.40
C THR A 195 -0.46 11.37 -2.02
N ASP A 196 -0.27 12.70 -2.09
CA ASP A 196 -1.33 13.67 -1.83
C ASP A 196 -2.43 13.58 -2.90
N ALA A 197 -2.04 13.58 -4.17
CA ALA A 197 -2.98 13.57 -5.28
C ALA A 197 -3.85 12.30 -5.30
N PHE A 198 -3.29 11.13 -4.96
CA PHE A 198 -4.07 9.89 -4.88
C PHE A 198 -5.13 9.98 -3.77
N THR A 199 -4.79 10.54 -2.63
CA THR A 199 -5.75 10.76 -1.54
C THR A 199 -6.82 11.78 -1.91
N ASP A 200 -6.44 12.87 -2.58
CA ASP A 200 -7.38 13.90 -3.02
C ASP A 200 -8.40 13.35 -4.01
N TYR A 201 -7.96 12.55 -4.96
CA TYR A 201 -8.88 11.88 -5.89
C TYR A 201 -9.71 10.78 -5.23
N ALA A 202 -9.17 10.04 -4.27
CA ALA A 202 -9.94 9.08 -3.48
C ALA A 202 -11.09 9.76 -2.73
N ILE A 203 -10.80 10.87 -2.05
CA ILE A 203 -11.81 11.68 -1.37
C ILE A 203 -12.81 12.26 -2.38
N ARG A 204 -12.33 12.82 -3.46
CA ARG A 204 -13.17 13.40 -4.53
C ARG A 204 -14.15 12.38 -5.09
N PHE A 205 -13.75 11.15 -5.36
CA PHE A 205 -14.64 10.12 -5.90
C PHE A 205 -15.76 9.77 -4.92
N VAL A 206 -15.47 9.70 -3.64
CA VAL A 206 -16.49 9.46 -2.60
C VAL A 206 -17.41 10.70 -2.43
N ASP A 207 -16.86 11.90 -2.57
CA ASP A 207 -17.63 13.17 -2.45
C ASP A 207 -18.56 13.41 -3.64
N GLU A 208 -18.16 12.98 -4.83
CA GLU A 208 -18.96 13.09 -6.06
C GLU A 208 -20.13 12.09 -6.13
N GLN A 209 -20.19 11.10 -5.22
CA GLN A 209 -21.29 10.13 -5.16
C GLN A 209 -22.62 10.83 -4.83
N LYS A 210 -23.70 10.52 -5.57
CA LYS A 210 -25.00 11.20 -5.47
C LYS A 210 -26.07 10.41 -4.75
N ASP A 211 -25.82 9.15 -4.42
CA ASP A 211 -26.75 8.27 -3.71
C ASP A 211 -26.11 7.71 -2.43
N ASP A 212 -26.90 7.00 -1.64
CA ASP A 212 -26.47 6.44 -0.35
C ASP A 212 -25.98 4.99 -0.44
N LYS A 213 -25.67 4.48 -1.66
CA LYS A 213 -25.11 3.15 -1.80
C LYS A 213 -23.77 3.05 -1.11
N PRO A 214 -23.40 1.87 -0.59
CA PRO A 214 -22.06 1.66 -0.06
C PRO A 214 -21.02 1.77 -1.18
N PHE A 215 -19.79 2.11 -0.80
CA PHE A 215 -18.66 2.15 -1.75
C PHE A 215 -17.53 1.22 -1.35
N PHE A 216 -16.81 0.75 -2.35
CA PHE A 216 -15.51 0.15 -2.25
C PHE A 216 -14.46 1.12 -2.79
N LEU A 217 -13.54 1.53 -1.95
CA LEU A 217 -12.42 2.39 -2.32
C LEU A 217 -11.10 1.61 -2.18
N TYR A 218 -10.38 1.44 -3.28
CA TYR A 218 -9.01 0.93 -3.28
C TYR A 218 -8.02 2.09 -3.42
N LEU A 219 -7.41 2.50 -2.30
CA LEU A 219 -6.36 3.52 -2.26
C LEU A 219 -5.00 2.83 -2.24
N ALA A 220 -4.34 2.77 -3.38
CA ALA A 220 -3.11 2.04 -3.61
C ALA A 220 -1.93 3.00 -3.81
N PHE A 221 -1.28 3.38 -2.72
CA PHE A 221 -0.10 4.24 -2.80
C PHE A 221 1.05 3.56 -3.56
N ASN A 222 1.83 4.36 -4.29
CA ASN A 222 3.15 3.95 -4.78
C ASN A 222 4.25 4.16 -3.73
N ALA A 223 3.93 4.82 -2.61
CA ALA A 223 4.81 5.04 -1.48
C ALA A 223 4.86 3.79 -0.57
N PRO A 224 6.02 3.54 0.07
CA PRO A 224 7.32 4.20 -0.02
C PRO A 224 8.30 3.62 -1.07
N HIS A 225 7.81 2.96 -2.13
CA HIS A 225 8.65 2.41 -3.21
C HIS A 225 9.60 3.49 -3.79
N TRP A 226 10.82 3.11 -4.19
CA TRP A 226 11.70 4.05 -4.90
C TRP A 226 11.05 4.61 -6.19
N PRO A 227 11.41 5.85 -6.62
CA PRO A 227 12.54 6.68 -6.21
C PRO A 227 12.35 7.33 -4.84
N LEU A 228 13.46 7.57 -4.13
CA LEU A 228 13.45 8.36 -2.91
C LEU A 228 13.15 9.82 -3.25
N GLN A 229 11.90 10.22 -3.02
CA GLN A 229 11.41 11.57 -3.23
C GLN A 229 10.38 11.90 -2.14
N ALA A 230 10.64 12.92 -1.34
CA ALA A 230 9.76 13.33 -0.25
C ALA A 230 9.82 14.85 -0.03
N LYS A 231 8.85 15.37 0.69
CA LYS A 231 8.81 16.79 1.07
C LYS A 231 9.94 17.10 2.05
N GLU A 232 10.62 18.21 1.84
CA GLU A 232 11.79 18.58 2.64
C GLU A 232 11.47 18.73 4.12
N GLU A 233 10.32 19.33 4.46
CA GLU A 233 9.85 19.47 5.84
C GLU A 233 9.64 18.13 6.55
N ASP A 234 9.32 17.07 5.81
CA ASP A 234 9.19 15.72 6.37
C ASP A 234 10.56 15.03 6.52
N ILE A 235 11.47 15.21 5.57
CA ILE A 235 12.83 14.65 5.64
C ILE A 235 13.56 15.15 6.90
N GLN A 236 13.44 16.45 7.20
CA GLN A 236 14.10 17.08 8.34
C GLN A 236 13.69 16.46 9.69
N LYS A 237 12.48 15.90 9.80
CA LYS A 237 12.00 15.22 11.01
C LYS A 237 12.82 13.97 11.36
N PHE A 238 13.45 13.34 10.36
CA PHE A 238 14.08 12.03 10.50
C PHE A 238 15.61 12.05 10.33
N THR A 239 16.19 13.07 9.71
CA THR A 239 17.62 13.10 9.39
C THR A 239 18.50 12.89 10.62
N LYS A 240 18.18 13.58 11.73
CA LYS A 240 18.97 13.51 12.95
C LYS A 240 18.98 12.10 13.57
N ILE A 241 17.81 11.47 13.71
CA ILE A 241 17.70 10.17 14.40
C ILE A 241 18.47 9.08 13.66
N TYR A 242 18.40 9.04 12.33
CA TYR A 242 19.10 8.01 11.55
C TYR A 242 20.61 8.25 11.50
N ARG A 243 21.03 9.52 11.54
CA ARG A 243 22.48 9.86 11.57
C ARG A 243 23.11 9.54 12.90
N GLU A 244 22.45 9.83 14.01
CA GLU A 244 22.98 9.63 15.36
C GLU A 244 22.96 8.15 15.77
N LYS A 245 21.87 7.42 15.46
CA LYS A 245 21.65 6.06 15.93
C LYS A 245 22.16 4.98 14.98
N GLY A 246 22.09 5.23 13.69
CA GLY A 246 22.44 4.22 12.69
C GLY A 246 21.55 2.98 12.73
N TRP A 247 21.80 2.06 11.83
CA TRP A 247 20.93 0.90 11.62
C TRP A 247 21.01 -0.16 12.73
N ASP A 248 22.15 -0.34 13.40
CA ASP A 248 22.28 -1.34 14.47
C ASP A 248 21.41 -0.95 15.68
N GLU A 249 21.47 0.32 16.13
CA GLU A 249 20.67 0.80 17.26
C GLU A 249 19.19 0.85 16.92
N ILE A 250 18.83 1.34 15.71
CA ILE A 250 17.45 1.38 15.26
C ILE A 250 16.84 -0.03 15.22
N ARG A 251 17.55 -1.00 14.66
CA ARG A 251 17.10 -2.41 14.58
C ARG A 251 16.84 -2.99 15.98
N GLU A 252 17.76 -2.80 16.90
CA GLU A 252 17.61 -3.27 18.28
C GLU A 252 16.47 -2.54 19.02
N ALA A 253 16.31 -1.24 18.80
CA ALA A 253 15.22 -0.47 19.39
C ALA A 253 13.85 -0.94 18.88
N ARG A 254 13.72 -1.25 17.58
CA ARG A 254 12.51 -1.85 17.00
C ARG A 254 12.19 -3.19 17.67
N ARG A 255 13.16 -4.10 17.79
CA ARG A 255 12.98 -5.39 18.47
C ARG A 255 12.45 -5.22 19.90
N LYS A 256 13.08 -4.35 20.68
CA LYS A 256 12.63 -4.07 22.06
C LYS A 256 11.19 -3.59 22.12
N ARG A 257 10.78 -2.68 21.22
CA ARG A 257 9.41 -2.20 21.16
C ARG A 257 8.43 -3.31 20.75
N MET A 258 8.77 -4.10 19.73
CA MET A 258 7.95 -5.23 19.26
C MET A 258 7.73 -6.26 20.36
N THR A 259 8.78 -6.63 21.12
CA THR A 259 8.67 -7.51 22.29
C THR A 259 7.78 -6.93 23.37
N LYS A 260 7.96 -5.64 23.71
CA LYS A 260 7.12 -4.95 24.69
C LYS A 260 5.64 -4.89 24.28
N MET A 261 5.36 -4.80 23.00
CA MET A 261 4.00 -4.78 22.44
C MET A 261 3.41 -6.20 22.30
N GLY A 262 4.17 -7.26 22.52
CA GLY A 262 3.73 -8.64 22.33
C GLY A 262 3.55 -9.04 20.86
N ILE A 263 4.19 -8.31 19.93
CA ILE A 263 4.17 -8.63 18.48
C ILE A 263 5.10 -9.81 18.20
N ILE A 264 6.22 -9.87 18.90
CA ILE A 264 7.16 -10.99 18.87
C ILE A 264 7.43 -11.49 20.30
N ASP A 265 7.80 -12.76 20.41
CA ASP A 265 8.24 -13.34 21.68
C ASP A 265 9.67 -12.84 22.02
N SER A 266 9.98 -12.80 23.33
CA SER A 266 11.33 -12.42 23.79
C SER A 266 12.43 -13.40 23.36
N SER A 267 12.06 -14.65 23.06
CA SER A 267 12.93 -15.69 22.52
C SER A 267 13.12 -15.62 21.00
N THR A 268 12.42 -14.71 20.31
CA THR A 268 12.54 -14.54 18.85
C THR A 268 13.96 -14.11 18.50
N GLU A 269 14.67 -14.97 17.78
CA GLU A 269 16.00 -14.69 17.29
C GLU A 269 15.97 -13.67 16.16
N PHE A 270 16.96 -12.79 16.13
CA PHE A 270 17.18 -11.93 14.98
C PHE A 270 17.65 -12.74 13.77
N ALA A 271 17.17 -12.35 12.61
CA ALA A 271 17.80 -12.74 11.38
C ALA A 271 19.28 -12.33 11.36
N GLU A 272 20.14 -13.17 10.78
CA GLU A 272 21.55 -12.88 10.58
C GLU A 272 21.74 -11.52 9.89
N TRP A 273 22.69 -10.73 10.38
CA TRP A 273 23.01 -9.44 9.80
C TRP A 273 23.98 -9.61 8.63
N GLU A 274 23.59 -9.21 7.46
CA GLU A 274 24.31 -9.46 6.21
C GLU A 274 25.07 -8.24 5.67
N ASN A 275 25.16 -7.18 6.48
CA ASN A 275 25.74 -5.91 6.07
C ASN A 275 26.83 -5.48 7.04
N ARG A 276 27.61 -4.46 6.69
CA ARG A 276 28.58 -3.87 7.60
C ARG A 276 27.89 -3.29 8.85
N LYS A 277 28.58 -3.28 9.97
CA LYS A 277 28.15 -2.55 11.16
C LYS A 277 28.18 -1.06 10.88
N TRP A 278 27.34 -0.29 11.59
CA TRP A 278 27.29 1.17 11.43
C TRP A 278 28.66 1.82 11.67
N ASP A 279 29.40 1.35 12.68
CA ASP A 279 30.70 1.88 13.06
C ASP A 279 31.83 1.55 12.06
N GLU A 280 31.60 0.61 11.15
CA GLU A 280 32.53 0.27 10.06
C GLU A 280 32.40 1.21 8.86
N LEU A 281 31.39 2.10 8.86
CA LEU A 281 31.20 3.08 7.82
C LEU A 281 32.02 4.34 8.07
N THR A 282 32.51 4.93 6.98
CA THR A 282 33.06 6.29 7.02
C THR A 282 31.96 7.31 7.33
N GLU A 283 32.33 8.47 7.88
CA GLU A 283 31.37 9.54 8.18
C GLU A 283 30.58 9.97 6.94
N GLN A 284 31.23 10.02 5.78
CA GLN A 284 30.58 10.34 4.52
C GLN A 284 29.56 9.26 4.07
N GLU A 285 29.83 7.98 4.32
CA GLU A 285 28.85 6.91 4.06
C GLU A 285 27.68 7.01 5.03
N LYS A 286 27.95 7.24 6.33
CA LYS A 286 26.91 7.44 7.36
C LYS A 286 25.97 8.57 6.96
N ASP A 287 26.48 9.73 6.54
CA ASP A 287 25.67 10.86 6.08
C ASP A 287 24.75 10.47 4.91
N LYS A 288 25.30 9.78 3.91
CA LYS A 288 24.56 9.36 2.72
C LYS A 288 23.44 8.38 3.05
N VAL A 289 23.73 7.34 3.84
CA VAL A 289 22.73 6.30 4.14
C VAL A 289 21.69 6.76 5.15
N ALA A 290 22.06 7.62 6.11
CA ALA A 290 21.12 8.25 7.02
C ALA A 290 20.12 9.16 6.28
N TYR A 291 20.61 9.96 5.34
CA TYR A 291 19.75 10.81 4.51
C TYR A 291 18.78 9.98 3.65
N ARG A 292 19.25 8.89 3.01
CA ARG A 292 18.37 7.98 2.26
C ARG A 292 17.24 7.40 3.11
N MET A 293 17.57 6.97 4.34
CA MET A 293 16.55 6.45 5.26
C MET A 293 15.60 7.54 5.74
N ALA A 294 16.09 8.76 5.94
CA ALA A 294 15.24 9.90 6.30
C ALA A 294 14.21 10.22 5.21
N VAL A 295 14.61 10.14 3.93
CA VAL A 295 13.68 10.34 2.80
C VAL A 295 12.65 9.22 2.75
N TYR A 296 13.06 7.96 2.93
CA TYR A 296 12.13 6.83 3.00
C TYR A 296 11.12 6.99 4.16
N ALA A 297 11.61 7.33 5.35
CA ALA A 297 10.74 7.58 6.51
C ALA A 297 9.77 8.75 6.28
N ALA A 298 10.20 9.78 5.57
CA ALA A 298 9.35 10.89 5.16
C ALA A 298 8.24 10.44 4.18
N GLN A 299 8.54 9.51 3.26
CA GLN A 299 7.52 8.92 2.38
C GLN A 299 6.47 8.13 3.19
N VAL A 300 6.90 7.32 4.17
CA VAL A 300 5.98 6.58 5.06
C VAL A 300 5.16 7.55 5.92
N HIS A 301 5.78 8.59 6.47
CA HIS A 301 5.09 9.63 7.25
C HIS A 301 4.04 10.38 6.41
N CYS A 302 4.35 10.68 5.16
CA CYS A 302 3.40 11.30 4.23
C CYS A 302 2.21 10.37 3.94
N VAL A 303 2.42 9.05 3.84
CA VAL A 303 1.31 8.08 3.75
C VAL A 303 0.42 8.18 4.98
N ASP A 304 1.00 8.17 6.18
CA ASP A 304 0.23 8.30 7.43
C ASP A 304 -0.62 9.57 7.47
N TYR A 305 -0.03 10.72 7.11
CA TYR A 305 -0.74 11.99 7.00
C TYR A 305 -1.96 11.87 6.06
N ASN A 306 -1.78 11.25 4.91
CA ASN A 306 -2.83 11.07 3.91
C ASN A 306 -3.89 10.05 4.32
N VAL A 307 -3.52 9.00 5.06
CA VAL A 307 -4.48 8.11 5.73
C VAL A 307 -5.34 8.91 6.72
N GLY A 308 -4.71 9.74 7.56
CA GLY A 308 -5.43 10.63 8.47
C GLY A 308 -6.42 11.54 7.75
N LYS A 309 -5.99 12.18 6.66
CA LYS A 309 -6.84 13.05 5.81
C LYS A 309 -8.09 12.33 5.29
N LEU A 310 -7.93 11.08 4.81
CA LEU A 310 -9.07 10.27 4.36
C LEU A 310 -10.01 9.90 5.52
N LEU A 311 -9.46 9.45 6.65
CA LEU A 311 -10.26 9.08 7.83
C LEU A 311 -11.02 10.28 8.40
N ASP A 312 -10.41 11.45 8.44
CA ASP A 312 -11.06 12.70 8.88
C ASP A 312 -12.19 13.11 7.93
N TYR A 313 -11.99 12.97 6.61
CA TYR A 313 -13.05 13.19 5.63
C TYR A 313 -14.23 12.24 5.87
N LEU A 314 -13.97 10.94 6.03
CA LEU A 314 -15.03 9.95 6.28
C LEU A 314 -15.77 10.22 7.60
N LYS A 315 -15.05 10.60 8.65
CA LYS A 315 -15.61 10.95 9.95
C LYS A 315 -16.49 12.20 9.86
N LYS A 316 -16.00 13.27 9.22
CA LYS A 316 -16.73 14.53 9.04
C LYS A 316 -18.03 14.33 8.27
N ASN A 317 -18.07 13.39 7.34
CA ASN A 317 -19.22 13.06 6.53
C ASN A 317 -20.06 11.88 7.06
N HIS A 318 -19.88 11.51 8.35
CA HIS A 318 -20.62 10.44 9.03
C HIS A 318 -20.56 9.07 8.34
N LYS A 319 -19.49 8.80 7.59
CA LYS A 319 -19.30 7.55 6.86
C LYS A 319 -18.40 6.57 7.60
N LEU A 320 -17.52 7.05 8.51
CA LEU A 320 -16.47 6.24 9.12
C LEU A 320 -17.02 5.10 9.98
N ASP A 321 -18.10 5.34 10.74
CA ASP A 321 -18.65 4.37 11.70
C ASP A 321 -19.24 3.13 10.99
N ASN A 322 -19.67 3.27 9.72
CA ASN A 322 -20.10 2.15 8.87
C ASN A 322 -19.09 1.88 7.74
N THR A 323 -17.79 1.91 8.05
CA THR A 323 -16.72 1.66 7.08
C THR A 323 -15.71 0.66 7.62
N LEU A 324 -15.51 -0.44 6.90
CA LEU A 324 -14.38 -1.34 7.12
C LEU A 324 -13.12 -0.73 6.48
N VAL A 325 -12.13 -0.39 7.29
CA VAL A 325 -10.84 0.14 6.81
C VAL A 325 -9.76 -0.94 6.99
N MET A 326 -9.09 -1.29 5.91
CA MET A 326 -7.97 -2.24 5.87
C MET A 326 -6.70 -1.53 5.40
N PHE A 327 -5.59 -1.76 6.09
CA PHE A 327 -4.27 -1.21 5.75
C PHE A 327 -3.25 -2.35 5.65
N LEU A 328 -2.49 -2.42 4.55
CA LEU A 328 -1.47 -3.46 4.34
C LEU A 328 -0.37 -2.98 3.36
N SER A 329 0.79 -3.65 3.40
CA SER A 329 1.82 -3.54 2.36
C SER A 329 1.72 -4.69 1.36
N ASP A 330 2.09 -4.46 0.09
CA ASP A 330 2.03 -5.49 -0.96
C ASP A 330 3.16 -6.52 -0.89
N ASN A 331 4.28 -6.17 -0.30
CA ASN A 331 5.41 -7.04 0.04
C ASN A 331 6.28 -6.35 1.10
N GLY A 332 7.26 -7.07 1.61
CA GLY A 332 8.22 -6.47 2.52
C GLY A 332 9.12 -5.43 1.86
N ALA A 333 9.90 -4.74 2.66
CA ALA A 333 10.83 -3.69 2.27
C ALA A 333 11.73 -4.09 1.09
N CYS A 334 12.08 -3.14 0.24
CA CYS A 334 12.80 -3.36 -1.01
C CYS A 334 14.29 -3.05 -0.88
N ALA A 335 15.13 -4.02 -1.22
CA ALA A 335 16.58 -3.86 -1.26
C ALA A 335 17.17 -3.58 -2.65
N GLU A 336 16.33 -3.45 -3.67
CA GLU A 336 16.81 -3.24 -5.05
C GLU A 336 17.56 -1.90 -5.18
N PRO A 337 18.66 -1.87 -5.94
CA PRO A 337 19.30 -2.92 -6.72
C PRO A 337 20.26 -3.83 -5.91
N TYR A 338 19.99 -4.11 -4.67
CA TYR A 338 20.77 -4.94 -3.72
C TYR A 338 22.12 -4.37 -3.29
N ALA A 339 22.41 -3.12 -3.62
CA ALA A 339 23.56 -2.40 -3.09
C ALA A 339 23.34 -2.15 -1.58
N GLU A 340 24.38 -2.38 -0.78
CA GLU A 340 24.34 -2.21 0.68
C GLU A 340 23.91 -0.79 1.07
N LEU A 341 24.53 0.21 0.45
CA LEU A 341 24.37 1.63 0.77
C LEU A 341 23.32 2.35 -0.11
N GLY A 342 22.55 1.59 -0.92
CA GLY A 342 21.52 2.12 -1.81
C GLY A 342 21.96 2.36 -3.25
N GLY A 343 20.98 2.41 -4.14
CA GLY A 343 21.16 2.68 -5.57
C GLY A 343 20.99 4.15 -5.91
N GLY A 344 21.46 4.55 -7.10
CA GLY A 344 21.42 5.93 -7.57
C GLY A 344 22.31 6.87 -6.76
N LYS A 345 22.43 8.13 -7.18
CA LYS A 345 23.19 9.14 -6.45
C LYS A 345 22.31 9.86 -5.43
N VAL A 346 22.90 10.31 -4.33
CA VAL A 346 22.18 11.14 -3.33
C VAL A 346 21.71 12.46 -3.95
N SER A 347 22.48 13.02 -4.87
CA SER A 347 22.12 14.24 -5.60
C SER A 347 20.91 14.08 -6.54
N GLU A 348 20.48 12.85 -6.83
CA GLU A 348 19.30 12.54 -7.65
C GLU A 348 18.04 12.38 -6.79
N ILE A 349 18.17 12.36 -5.45
CA ILE A 349 17.03 12.39 -4.53
C ILE A 349 16.30 13.71 -4.70
N ASN A 350 14.97 13.65 -4.78
CA ASN A 350 14.10 14.80 -5.06
C ASN A 350 14.30 15.49 -6.43
N ASP A 351 15.10 14.91 -7.33
CA ASP A 351 15.14 15.38 -8.71
C ASP A 351 13.93 14.86 -9.49
N PRO A 352 12.99 15.71 -9.92
CA PRO A 352 11.82 15.29 -10.70
C PRO A 352 12.17 14.74 -12.09
N ALA A 353 13.37 15.05 -12.60
CA ALA A 353 13.87 14.58 -13.89
C ALA A 353 14.76 13.33 -13.78
N CYS A 354 14.93 12.79 -12.58
CA CYS A 354 15.80 11.63 -12.33
C CYS A 354 15.38 10.42 -13.17
N SER A 355 16.31 9.96 -14.04
CA SER A 355 16.14 8.76 -14.87
C SER A 355 16.55 7.47 -14.16
N VAL A 356 17.35 7.57 -13.09
CA VAL A 356 17.79 6.47 -12.23
C VAL A 356 17.10 6.60 -10.89
N PHE A 357 16.47 5.53 -10.44
CA PHE A 357 15.69 5.57 -9.21
C PHE A 357 16.57 5.37 -7.96
N PRO A 358 16.88 6.44 -7.19
CA PRO A 358 17.60 6.31 -5.94
C PRO A 358 16.81 5.49 -4.92
N SER A 359 17.52 4.61 -4.19
CA SER A 359 16.94 3.72 -3.16
C SER A 359 17.75 3.76 -1.87
N TYR A 360 17.18 3.26 -0.77
CA TYR A 360 17.82 3.34 0.56
C TYR A 360 18.76 2.16 0.88
N GLY A 361 18.72 1.11 0.07
CA GLY A 361 19.70 0.05 0.12
C GLY A 361 19.34 -1.14 0.99
N ARG A 362 20.15 -2.19 0.86
CA ARG A 362 19.94 -3.49 1.48
C ARG A 362 20.00 -3.45 3.01
N ALA A 363 20.90 -2.66 3.58
CA ALA A 363 21.03 -2.56 5.02
C ALA A 363 19.77 -2.00 5.67
N TRP A 364 19.24 -0.90 5.17
CA TRP A 364 17.99 -0.34 5.68
C TRP A 364 16.77 -1.22 5.37
N ALA A 365 16.73 -1.89 4.21
CA ALA A 365 15.66 -2.83 3.92
C ALA A 365 15.61 -3.99 4.94
N GLN A 366 16.76 -4.46 5.41
CA GLN A 366 16.82 -5.47 6.46
C GLN A 366 16.37 -4.93 7.83
N VAL A 367 16.64 -3.66 8.13
CA VAL A 367 16.10 -2.99 9.34
C VAL A 367 14.58 -2.87 9.26
N SER A 368 14.06 -2.42 8.12
CA SER A 368 12.62 -2.25 7.87
C SER A 368 11.84 -3.55 8.06
N ASN A 369 12.46 -4.70 7.73
CA ASN A 369 11.84 -6.01 7.88
C ASN A 369 12.14 -6.70 9.23
N THR A 370 12.69 -6.00 10.21
CA THR A 370 12.92 -6.57 11.54
C THR A 370 11.64 -7.25 12.07
N PRO A 371 11.73 -8.48 12.62
CA PRO A 371 12.90 -9.30 12.92
C PRO A 371 13.30 -10.26 11.78
N PHE A 372 12.62 -10.24 10.66
CA PHE A 372 12.62 -11.21 9.59
C PHE A 372 13.88 -11.18 8.71
N ARG A 373 14.12 -12.30 8.01
CA ARG A 373 15.21 -12.46 7.04
C ARG A 373 14.82 -11.90 5.69
N LYS A 374 15.81 -11.29 5.02
CA LYS A 374 15.70 -10.82 3.64
C LYS A 374 14.61 -9.76 3.44
N TYR A 375 14.10 -9.64 2.22
CA TYR A 375 13.32 -8.52 1.74
C TYR A 375 12.58 -8.92 0.45
N LYS A 376 11.83 -7.99 -0.13
CA LYS A 376 11.15 -8.13 -1.44
C LYS A 376 11.91 -9.01 -2.42
N CYS A 377 11.21 -9.75 -3.24
CA CYS A 377 11.70 -10.73 -4.23
C CYS A 377 12.32 -11.99 -3.61
N ARG A 378 12.27 -12.15 -2.30
CA ARG A 378 12.74 -13.35 -1.61
C ARG A 378 11.57 -14.01 -0.89
N SER A 379 11.45 -15.34 -1.00
CA SER A 379 10.43 -16.13 -0.31
C SER A 379 10.78 -16.42 1.16
N TYR A 380 11.59 -15.57 1.77
CA TYR A 380 11.81 -15.51 3.21
C TYR A 380 10.81 -14.56 3.86
N GLU A 381 10.71 -14.63 5.18
CA GLU A 381 9.71 -13.91 5.97
C GLU A 381 9.72 -12.40 5.66
N GLY A 382 10.91 -11.76 5.55
CA GLY A 382 11.02 -10.34 5.24
C GLY A 382 10.60 -9.95 3.83
N GLY A 383 10.36 -10.92 2.93
CA GLY A 383 9.76 -10.67 1.62
C GLY A 383 8.25 -10.87 1.61
N ILE A 384 7.74 -11.81 2.42
CA ILE A 384 6.35 -12.28 2.35
C ILE A 384 5.46 -11.88 3.53
N SER A 385 6.02 -11.46 4.67
CA SER A 385 5.26 -11.00 5.84
C SER A 385 5.13 -9.49 5.83
N THR A 386 3.90 -9.00 5.89
CA THR A 386 3.61 -7.55 5.86
C THR A 386 2.45 -7.17 6.78
#